data_f0c30850e3596ae565e360bf7feb74ef
#
_entry.id   f0c30850e3596ae565e360bf7feb74ef
#
_cell.length_a   1.000
_cell.length_b   1.000
_cell.length_c   1.000
_cell.angle_alpha   90.00
_cell.angle_beta   90.00
_cell.angle_gamma   90.00
#
_symmetry.space_group_name_H-M   'P 1'
#
loop_
_entity.id
_entity.type
_entity.pdbx_description
1 polymer ?
#
loop_
_entity_poly.entity_id
_entity_poly.type
_entity_poly.pdbx_seq_one_letter_code
_entity_poly.pdbx_strand_id
1 'polypeptide(L)'
;MQKVSNNVPRLNSFARLLGTLVLCASADTSFAQNPPPPDHPSVTVRGQTYTPRSILARNMGSEADRVTQFPPHKIIGNIYYVGTTTLSSFLIVTPQGNILIDSTYERNVPTIAKSVADLGFKFSDVKILLGNHAHGDHQEGDALVKQMTGAQVMAMAEDVPALREMKPGGKEHPIDKILHDGEQVTLGGVTLVAHLTAGHTRGCTTWTTTAQEGGRTYNVMFGCSLRPPAVLTPAIIDEFTRSL
;
A
#
# COMPACT_ATOMS: atom_id res chain seq x y z
N MET A 1 3.77 -17.60 -80.90
CA MET A 1 4.42 -18.91 -81.34
C MET A 1 4.62 -19.75 -80.10
N GLN A 2 4.01 -20.88 -80.15
CA GLN A 2 4.10 -22.20 -79.50
C GLN A 2 3.75 -22.19 -77.96
N LYS A 3 2.64 -22.63 -77.68
CA LYS A 3 1.93 -23.92 -77.34
C LYS A 3 2.86 -25.10 -77.09
N VAL A 4 2.73 -25.70 -75.88
CA VAL A 4 2.68 -27.13 -75.54
C VAL A 4 2.29 -27.21 -74.09
N SER A 5 1.19 -27.62 -73.62
CA SER A 5 0.36 -28.85 -73.63
C SER A 5 0.91 -30.00 -72.75
N ASN A 6 0.06 -30.38 -71.81
CA ASN A 6 -0.18 -31.70 -71.19
C ASN A 6 0.87 -32.24 -70.22
N ASN A 7 0.54 -32.72 -69.03
CA ASN A 7 -0.43 -33.79 -68.71
C ASN A 7 -0.58 -33.99 -67.24
N VAL A 8 -1.78 -34.23 -66.80
CA VAL A 8 -2.11 -34.74 -65.44
C VAL A 8 -1.92 -36.27 -65.47
N PRO A 9 -1.53 -36.87 -64.37
CA PRO A 9 -2.32 -37.96 -63.86
C PRO A 9 -2.78 -37.83 -62.41
N ARG A 10 -4.05 -38.18 -62.29
CA ARG A 10 -4.68 -38.43 -60.98
C ARG A 10 -4.07 -39.70 -60.38
N LEU A 11 -3.73 -39.61 -59.06
CA LEU A 11 -3.69 -40.80 -58.21
C LEU A 11 -4.41 -40.48 -56.89
N ASN A 12 -5.52 -41.16 -56.69
CA ASN A 12 -6.23 -41.29 -55.46
C ASN A 12 -5.34 -42.04 -54.45
N SER A 13 -5.16 -41.47 -53.30
CA SER A 13 -4.81 -42.23 -52.10
C SER A 13 -5.48 -41.62 -50.91
N PHE A 14 -6.49 -42.30 -50.42
CA PHE A 14 -7.13 -42.07 -49.13
C PHE A 14 -6.07 -42.33 -48.05
N ALA A 15 -5.52 -41.27 -47.46
CA ALA A 15 -4.82 -41.35 -46.20
C ALA A 15 -5.79 -40.90 -45.11
N ARG A 16 -6.27 -41.84 -44.33
CA ARG A 16 -7.01 -41.59 -43.09
C ARG A 16 -6.04 -40.94 -42.10
N LEU A 17 -6.20 -39.64 -41.88
CA LEU A 17 -5.55 -38.95 -40.78
C LEU A 17 -6.35 -39.28 -39.50
N LEU A 18 -5.83 -40.20 -38.67
CA LEU A 18 -6.24 -40.33 -37.30
C LEU A 18 -5.77 -39.06 -36.56
N GLY A 19 -6.67 -38.14 -36.37
CA GLY A 19 -6.43 -37.00 -35.49
C GLY A 19 -6.40 -37.49 -34.04
N THR A 20 -5.20 -37.60 -33.50
CA THR A 20 -5.03 -37.78 -32.06
C THR A 20 -5.41 -36.46 -31.37
N LEU A 21 -6.61 -36.44 -30.82
CA LEU A 21 -7.05 -35.32 -29.94
C LEU A 21 -6.22 -35.38 -28.67
N VAL A 22 -5.17 -34.57 -28.59
CA VAL A 22 -4.46 -34.34 -27.33
C VAL A 22 -5.38 -33.44 -26.51
N LEU A 23 -6.14 -34.04 -25.61
CA LEU A 23 -6.76 -33.29 -24.50
C LEU A 23 -5.63 -32.73 -23.65
N CYS A 24 -5.28 -31.47 -23.85
CA CYS A 24 -4.57 -30.71 -22.84
C CYS A 24 -5.54 -30.55 -21.63
N ALA A 25 -5.47 -31.46 -20.69
CA ALA A 25 -6.01 -31.23 -19.36
C ALA A 25 -5.20 -30.06 -18.77
N SER A 26 -5.75 -28.86 -18.86
CA SER A 26 -5.32 -27.75 -18.02
C SER A 26 -5.53 -28.20 -16.57
N ALA A 27 -4.44 -28.60 -15.92
CA ALA A 27 -4.43 -28.75 -14.49
C ALA A 27 -4.69 -27.36 -13.93
N ASP A 28 -5.96 -27.09 -13.59
CA ASP A 28 -6.28 -26.02 -12.68
C ASP A 28 -5.53 -26.31 -11.36
N THR A 29 -4.34 -25.73 -11.24
CA THR A 29 -3.70 -25.57 -9.95
C THR A 29 -4.51 -24.51 -9.19
N SER A 30 -5.72 -24.91 -8.76
CA SER A 30 -6.35 -24.24 -7.66
C SER A 30 -5.38 -24.39 -6.50
N PHE A 31 -4.64 -23.32 -6.20
CA PHE A 31 -3.96 -23.20 -4.93
C PHE A 31 -5.04 -23.49 -3.88
N ALA A 32 -4.95 -24.66 -3.27
CA ALA A 32 -5.80 -25.00 -2.14
C ALA A 32 -5.58 -23.89 -1.13
N GLN A 33 -6.52 -22.94 -1.06
CA GLN A 33 -6.51 -21.94 -0.02
C GLN A 33 -6.56 -22.74 1.26
N ASN A 34 -5.49 -22.67 2.05
CA ASN A 34 -5.50 -23.24 3.38
C ASN A 34 -6.81 -22.81 4.05
N PRO A 35 -7.57 -23.73 4.66
CA PRO A 35 -8.78 -23.33 5.35
C PRO A 35 -8.40 -22.19 6.30
N PRO A 36 -9.23 -21.15 6.36
CA PRO A 36 -8.93 -20.03 7.24
C PRO A 36 -8.70 -20.61 8.65
N PRO A 37 -7.69 -20.10 9.37
CA PRO A 37 -7.41 -20.58 10.72
C PRO A 37 -8.70 -20.56 11.55
N PRO A 38 -8.92 -21.53 12.43
CA PRO A 38 -10.12 -21.57 13.25
C PRO A 38 -10.27 -20.24 13.99
N ASP A 39 -11.47 -19.70 13.98
CA ASP A 39 -11.76 -18.49 14.75
C ASP A 39 -11.50 -18.78 16.22
N HIS A 40 -10.73 -17.95 16.87
CA HIS A 40 -10.46 -18.08 18.31
C HIS A 40 -11.77 -18.01 19.12
N PRO A 41 -11.76 -18.42 20.40
CA PRO A 41 -12.94 -18.34 21.25
C PRO A 41 -13.62 -16.98 21.16
N SER A 42 -14.92 -16.97 20.97
CA SER A 42 -15.71 -15.74 20.97
C SER A 42 -15.88 -15.20 22.38
N VAL A 43 -15.96 -13.88 22.50
CA VAL A 43 -16.28 -13.17 23.75
C VAL A 43 -17.55 -12.36 23.54
N THR A 44 -18.52 -12.50 24.43
CA THR A 44 -19.75 -11.70 24.39
C THR A 44 -19.68 -10.56 25.39
N VAL A 45 -19.80 -9.32 24.89
CA VAL A 45 -19.80 -8.10 25.69
C VAL A 45 -21.09 -7.34 25.41
N ARG A 46 -21.86 -7.06 26.43
CA ARG A 46 -23.15 -6.33 26.31
C ARG A 46 -24.10 -6.92 25.25
N GLY A 47 -24.18 -8.26 25.17
CA GLY A 47 -25.03 -8.97 24.22
C GLY A 47 -24.52 -9.07 22.80
N GLN A 48 -23.35 -8.49 22.48
CA GLN A 48 -22.69 -8.62 21.18
C GLN A 48 -21.51 -9.57 21.26
N THR A 49 -21.49 -10.58 20.39
CA THR A 49 -20.40 -11.54 20.30
C THR A 49 -19.30 -11.04 19.37
N TYR A 50 -18.07 -11.12 19.83
CA TYR A 50 -16.86 -10.74 19.13
C TYR A 50 -15.95 -11.96 18.95
N THR A 51 -15.37 -12.07 17.77
CA THR A 51 -14.23 -12.96 17.50
C THR A 51 -13.07 -12.10 17.00
N PRO A 52 -11.81 -12.56 17.08
CA PRO A 52 -10.68 -11.84 16.49
C PRO A 52 -10.93 -11.45 15.02
N ARG A 53 -11.50 -12.37 14.24
CA ARG A 53 -11.86 -12.11 12.85
C ARG A 53 -12.91 -11.00 12.71
N SER A 54 -13.95 -11.02 13.54
CA SER A 54 -15.02 -10.01 13.49
C SER A 54 -14.51 -8.62 13.85
N ILE A 55 -13.57 -8.53 14.79
CA ILE A 55 -12.89 -7.28 15.16
C ILE A 55 -12.03 -6.77 14.00
N LEU A 56 -11.20 -7.65 13.42
CA LEU A 56 -10.35 -7.30 12.28
C LEU A 56 -11.18 -6.86 11.07
N ALA A 57 -12.22 -7.63 10.71
CA ALA A 57 -13.10 -7.29 9.58
C ALA A 57 -13.79 -5.94 9.79
N ARG A 58 -14.24 -5.66 11.01
CA ARG A 58 -14.87 -4.37 11.36
C ARG A 58 -13.88 -3.21 11.22
N ASN A 59 -12.63 -3.38 11.64
CA ASN A 59 -11.61 -2.34 11.58
C ASN A 59 -11.09 -2.09 10.17
N MET A 60 -11.16 -3.10 9.28
CA MET A 60 -10.75 -2.96 7.88
C MET A 60 -11.79 -2.20 7.03
N GLY A 61 -13.02 -2.05 7.53
CA GLY A 61 -14.12 -1.42 6.78
C GLY A 61 -14.53 -2.18 5.52
N SER A 62 -15.51 -1.65 4.82
CA SER A 62 -15.92 -2.15 3.50
C SER A 62 -14.99 -1.62 2.39
N GLU A 63 -15.09 -2.19 1.17
CA GLU A 63 -14.38 -1.64 0.01
C GLU A 63 -14.81 -0.18 -0.27
N ALA A 64 -16.08 0.17 -0.03
CA ALA A 64 -16.55 1.54 -0.14
C ALA A 64 -15.85 2.46 0.88
N ASP A 65 -15.68 2.01 2.12
CA ASP A 65 -15.00 2.80 3.16
C ASP A 65 -13.53 3.09 2.82
N ARG A 66 -12.88 2.17 2.08
CA ARG A 66 -11.48 2.33 1.65
C ARG A 66 -11.28 3.41 0.60
N VAL A 67 -12.33 3.83 -0.11
CA VAL A 67 -12.25 4.85 -1.16
C VAL A 67 -13.07 6.11 -0.84
N THR A 68 -14.00 6.02 0.11
CA THR A 68 -14.84 7.16 0.49
C THR A 68 -14.00 8.17 1.27
N GLN A 69 -14.00 9.42 0.80
CA GLN A 69 -13.36 10.54 1.50
C GLN A 69 -13.90 10.64 2.93
N PHE A 70 -13.03 10.60 3.92
CA PHE A 70 -13.38 11.05 5.25
C PHE A 70 -13.29 12.57 5.30
N PRO A 71 -14.20 13.29 6.00
CA PRO A 71 -14.12 14.74 6.07
C PRO A 71 -12.73 15.19 6.52
N PRO A 72 -11.95 15.90 5.68
CA PRO A 72 -10.62 16.31 6.02
C PRO A 72 -10.66 17.34 7.14
N HIS A 73 -9.77 17.24 8.11
CA HIS A 73 -9.77 18.09 9.29
C HIS A 73 -8.39 18.23 9.91
N LYS A 74 -8.23 19.30 10.66
CA LYS A 74 -7.04 19.50 11.49
C LYS A 74 -7.08 18.53 12.68
N ILE A 75 -5.97 17.85 12.93
CA ILE A 75 -5.78 16.99 14.10
C ILE A 75 -5.18 17.81 15.24
N ILE A 76 -3.99 18.36 15.02
CA ILE A 76 -3.26 19.18 16.01
C ILE A 76 -2.20 20.03 15.30
N GLY A 77 -2.04 21.27 15.73
CA GLY A 77 -1.01 22.15 15.19
C GLY A 77 -1.12 22.33 13.68
N ASN A 78 -0.15 21.85 12.97
CA ASN A 78 -0.04 21.85 11.51
C ASN A 78 -0.25 20.47 10.87
N ILE A 79 -0.85 19.53 11.58
CA ILE A 79 -1.10 18.14 11.17
C ILE A 79 -2.59 17.98 10.85
N TYR A 80 -2.89 17.43 9.68
CA TYR A 80 -4.24 17.26 9.15
C TYR A 80 -4.48 15.83 8.68
N TYR A 81 -5.71 15.33 8.84
CA TYR A 81 -6.18 14.10 8.24
C TYR A 81 -6.69 14.38 6.82
N VAL A 82 -6.24 13.61 5.85
CA VAL A 82 -6.62 13.77 4.43
C VAL A 82 -6.97 12.44 3.75
N GLY A 83 -7.09 11.36 4.53
CA GLY A 83 -7.36 10.00 4.06
C GLY A 83 -8.83 9.70 3.75
N THR A 84 -9.11 8.41 3.70
CA THR A 84 -10.47 7.85 3.50
C THR A 84 -11.08 7.41 4.84
N THR A 85 -12.27 6.83 4.81
CA THR A 85 -12.95 6.37 6.03
C THR A 85 -12.13 5.35 6.82
N THR A 86 -11.34 4.51 6.14
CA THR A 86 -10.56 3.44 6.79
C THR A 86 -9.08 3.41 6.45
N LEU A 87 -8.63 4.18 5.48
CA LEU A 87 -7.22 4.27 5.11
C LEU A 87 -6.67 5.65 5.46
N SER A 88 -5.72 5.66 6.37
CA SER A 88 -5.14 6.89 6.88
C SER A 88 -4.18 7.52 5.87
N SER A 89 -4.27 8.84 5.74
CA SER A 89 -3.27 9.67 5.11
C SER A 89 -3.18 10.98 5.88
N PHE A 90 -1.97 11.49 6.11
CA PHE A 90 -1.76 12.67 6.93
C PHE A 90 -0.96 13.71 6.16
N LEU A 91 -1.40 14.97 6.25
CA LEU A 91 -0.68 16.12 5.70
C LEU A 91 -0.07 16.93 6.84
N ILE A 92 1.23 17.17 6.77
CA ILE A 92 1.94 18.08 7.68
C ILE A 92 2.32 19.33 6.90
N VAL A 93 1.73 20.45 7.28
CA VAL A 93 1.90 21.72 6.56
C VAL A 93 3.09 22.49 7.13
N THR A 94 3.99 22.95 6.24
CA THR A 94 5.13 23.77 6.63
C THR A 94 5.31 24.97 5.70
N PRO A 95 6.05 26.03 6.12
CA PRO A 95 6.31 27.17 5.25
C PRO A 95 7.10 26.87 3.95
N GLN A 96 7.80 25.73 3.90
CA GLN A 96 8.63 25.33 2.77
C GLN A 96 8.00 24.26 1.88
N GLY A 97 6.72 23.95 2.11
CA GLY A 97 5.97 22.89 1.46
C GLY A 97 5.45 21.87 2.47
N ASN A 98 4.82 20.83 1.99
CA ASN A 98 4.13 19.88 2.83
C ASN A 98 4.79 18.50 2.81
N ILE A 99 4.61 17.75 3.90
CA ILE A 99 4.95 16.33 3.99
C ILE A 99 3.63 15.55 3.96
N LEU A 100 3.54 14.55 3.10
CA LEU A 100 2.43 13.59 3.08
C LEU A 100 2.92 12.26 3.66
N ILE A 101 2.15 11.67 4.57
CA ILE A 101 2.39 10.33 5.08
C ILE A 101 1.27 9.43 4.56
N ASP A 102 1.64 8.35 3.89
CA ASP A 102 0.81 7.35 3.20
C ASP A 102 -0.04 7.93 2.06
N SER A 103 0.24 7.45 0.86
CA SER A 103 -0.53 7.77 -0.35
C SER A 103 -1.76 6.88 -0.53
N THR A 104 -1.84 5.80 0.25
CA THR A 104 -2.84 4.73 0.16
C THR A 104 -2.86 4.06 -1.22
N TYR A 105 -4.01 3.53 -1.69
CA TYR A 105 -4.14 3.00 -3.05
C TYR A 105 -4.02 4.09 -4.10
N GLU A 106 -3.47 3.79 -5.28
CA GLU A 106 -3.35 4.75 -6.40
C GLU A 106 -4.70 5.42 -6.72
N ARG A 107 -5.79 4.64 -6.71
CA ARG A 107 -7.15 5.14 -6.95
C ARG A 107 -7.63 6.19 -5.93
N ASN A 108 -7.00 6.30 -4.77
CA ASN A 108 -7.36 7.25 -3.72
C ASN A 108 -6.57 8.59 -3.81
N VAL A 109 -5.52 8.65 -4.60
CA VAL A 109 -4.71 9.87 -4.72
C VAL A 109 -5.54 11.09 -5.14
N PRO A 110 -6.50 10.99 -6.09
CA PRO A 110 -7.41 12.10 -6.38
C PRO A 110 -8.26 12.54 -5.18
N THR A 111 -8.70 11.58 -4.34
CA THR A 111 -9.46 11.86 -3.11
C THR A 111 -8.61 12.57 -2.08
N ILE A 112 -7.35 12.14 -1.89
CA ILE A 112 -6.38 12.81 -1.01
C ILE A 112 -6.10 14.23 -1.51
N ALA A 113 -5.86 14.40 -2.81
CA ALA A 113 -5.63 15.72 -3.40
C ALA A 113 -6.84 16.66 -3.20
N LYS A 114 -8.07 16.13 -3.34
CA LYS A 114 -9.29 16.86 -3.02
C LYS A 114 -9.36 17.24 -1.54
N SER A 115 -9.05 16.31 -0.62
CA SER A 115 -9.03 16.58 0.82
C SER A 115 -8.05 17.70 1.19
N VAL A 116 -6.88 17.72 0.55
CA VAL A 116 -5.88 18.80 0.71
C VAL A 116 -6.45 20.14 0.22
N ALA A 117 -7.13 20.14 -0.93
CA ALA A 117 -7.76 21.34 -1.49
C ALA A 117 -8.94 21.83 -0.62
N ASP A 118 -9.78 20.93 -0.10
CA ASP A 118 -10.90 21.26 0.79
C ASP A 118 -10.41 21.96 2.08
N LEU A 119 -9.18 21.68 2.53
CA LEU A 119 -8.51 22.35 3.65
C LEU A 119 -7.88 23.70 3.27
N GLY A 120 -7.92 24.09 1.99
CA GLY A 120 -7.33 25.34 1.48
C GLY A 120 -5.85 25.23 1.12
N PHE A 121 -5.27 24.04 1.07
CA PHE A 121 -3.88 23.81 0.67
C PHE A 121 -3.78 23.35 -0.79
N LYS A 122 -2.58 23.42 -1.36
CA LYS A 122 -2.31 22.92 -2.71
C LYS A 122 -1.61 21.56 -2.63
N PHE A 123 -2.12 20.59 -3.36
CA PHE A 123 -1.50 19.26 -3.42
C PHE A 123 -0.10 19.32 -4.07
N SER A 124 0.14 20.24 -5.01
CA SER A 124 1.45 20.48 -5.62
C SER A 124 2.53 20.98 -4.63
N ASP A 125 2.12 21.43 -3.44
CA ASP A 125 3.05 21.84 -2.39
C ASP A 125 3.59 20.68 -1.55
N VAL A 126 3.13 19.44 -1.79
CA VAL A 126 3.75 18.25 -1.21
C VAL A 126 5.16 18.10 -1.79
N LYS A 127 6.17 18.16 -0.93
CA LYS A 127 7.60 18.08 -1.27
C LYS A 127 8.23 16.77 -0.85
N ILE A 128 7.67 16.14 0.18
CA ILE A 128 8.15 14.88 0.73
C ILE A 128 6.94 13.94 0.86
N LEU A 129 7.12 12.71 0.41
CA LEU A 129 6.18 11.62 0.62
C LEU A 129 6.87 10.52 1.42
N LEU A 130 6.26 10.14 2.53
CA LEU A 130 6.71 9.11 3.44
C LEU A 130 5.67 7.99 3.48
N GLY A 131 6.11 6.75 3.60
CA GLY A 131 5.24 5.61 3.82
C GLY A 131 5.46 4.99 5.19
N ASN A 132 4.42 4.34 5.71
CA ASN A 132 4.55 3.55 6.93
C ASN A 132 5.09 2.16 6.63
N HIS A 133 4.65 1.51 5.54
CA HIS A 133 5.14 0.19 5.16
C HIS A 133 4.74 -0.21 3.73
N ALA A 134 5.43 -1.22 3.18
CA ALA A 134 5.31 -1.66 1.80
C ALA A 134 4.06 -2.53 1.52
N HIS A 135 2.87 -2.00 1.82
CA HIS A 135 1.60 -2.57 1.37
C HIS A 135 0.83 -1.57 0.49
N GLY A 136 -0.04 -2.09 -0.41
CA GLY A 136 -0.75 -1.27 -1.38
C GLY A 136 -1.68 -0.25 -0.75
N ASP A 137 -2.30 -0.57 0.38
CA ASP A 137 -3.18 0.32 1.14
C ASP A 137 -2.43 1.48 1.85
N HIS A 138 -1.09 1.51 1.75
CA HIS A 138 -0.23 2.59 2.25
C HIS A 138 0.56 3.29 1.14
N GLN A 139 1.17 2.56 0.19
CA GLN A 139 2.16 3.14 -0.73
C GLN A 139 1.89 2.87 -2.23
N GLU A 140 0.76 2.25 -2.61
CA GLU A 140 0.44 2.04 -4.04
C GLU A 140 0.32 3.36 -4.81
N GLY A 141 -0.12 4.43 -4.16
CA GLY A 141 -0.31 5.74 -4.76
C GLY A 141 0.97 6.56 -4.97
N ASP A 142 2.14 6.11 -4.49
CA ASP A 142 3.36 6.92 -4.44
C ASP A 142 3.82 7.42 -5.82
N ALA A 143 3.72 6.58 -6.84
CA ALA A 143 4.09 6.97 -8.21
C ALA A 143 3.19 8.10 -8.75
N LEU A 144 1.88 8.04 -8.47
CA LEU A 144 0.94 9.07 -8.90
C LEU A 144 1.12 10.36 -8.09
N VAL A 145 1.31 10.28 -6.78
CA VAL A 145 1.63 11.45 -5.95
C VAL A 145 2.88 12.14 -6.48
N LYS A 146 3.97 11.40 -6.71
CA LYS A 146 5.20 11.96 -7.27
C LYS A 146 4.98 12.60 -8.64
N GLN A 147 4.20 11.96 -9.52
CA GLN A 147 3.87 12.51 -10.83
C GLN A 147 3.13 13.85 -10.72
N MET A 148 2.21 13.99 -9.76
CA MET A 148 1.39 15.19 -9.58
C MET A 148 2.10 16.32 -8.84
N THR A 149 3.08 16.00 -7.99
CA THR A 149 3.65 16.97 -7.05
C THR A 149 5.16 17.21 -7.22
N GLY A 150 5.86 16.22 -7.80
CA GLY A 150 7.32 16.20 -7.82
C GLY A 150 7.93 15.86 -6.45
N ALA A 151 7.14 15.33 -5.50
CA ALA A 151 7.60 15.00 -4.16
C ALA A 151 8.76 13.99 -4.18
N GLN A 152 9.69 14.16 -3.24
CA GLN A 152 10.72 13.17 -2.95
C GLN A 152 10.11 12.03 -2.14
N VAL A 153 10.14 10.82 -2.70
CA VAL A 153 9.63 9.60 -2.03
C VAL A 153 10.76 8.97 -1.22
N MET A 154 10.50 8.73 0.05
CA MET A 154 11.48 8.16 0.97
C MET A 154 10.93 6.88 1.60
N ALA A 155 11.76 5.85 1.67
CA ALA A 155 11.38 4.53 2.16
C ALA A 155 12.41 3.94 3.10
N MET A 156 11.97 3.18 4.11
CA MET A 156 12.84 2.41 4.99
C MET A 156 13.58 1.32 4.20
N ALA A 157 14.85 1.15 4.46
CA ALA A 157 15.75 0.26 3.73
C ALA A 157 15.22 -1.18 3.62
N GLU A 158 14.64 -1.68 4.70
CA GLU A 158 14.15 -3.05 4.82
C GLU A 158 12.90 -3.33 3.98
N ASP A 159 12.12 -2.28 3.62
CA ASP A 159 10.94 -2.39 2.75
C ASP A 159 11.25 -2.13 1.27
N VAL A 160 12.45 -1.62 0.94
CA VAL A 160 12.85 -1.35 -0.45
C VAL A 160 12.66 -2.56 -1.39
N PRO A 161 13.02 -3.79 -1.02
CA PRO A 161 12.78 -4.94 -1.90
C PRO A 161 11.31 -5.14 -2.24
N ALA A 162 10.41 -5.07 -1.25
CA ALA A 162 8.97 -5.23 -1.44
C ALA A 162 8.36 -4.08 -2.27
N LEU A 163 8.80 -2.84 -2.04
CA LEU A 163 8.38 -1.68 -2.83
C LEU A 163 8.80 -1.79 -4.29
N ARG A 164 9.98 -2.33 -4.59
CA ARG A 164 10.44 -2.56 -5.97
C ARG A 164 9.61 -3.61 -6.71
N GLU A 165 9.02 -4.56 -5.98
CA GLU A 165 8.09 -5.53 -6.54
C GLU A 165 6.69 -4.93 -6.76
N MET A 166 6.32 -3.93 -5.99
CA MET A 166 5.07 -3.19 -6.15
C MET A 166 5.13 -2.34 -7.41
N LYS A 167 4.24 -2.60 -8.38
CA LYS A 167 4.19 -1.91 -9.69
C LYS A 167 2.92 -1.06 -9.81
N PRO A 168 2.82 0.07 -9.11
CA PRO A 168 1.62 0.91 -9.12
C PRO A 168 1.34 1.41 -10.55
N GLY A 169 0.13 1.13 -11.05
CA GLY A 169 -0.24 1.45 -12.43
C GLY A 169 0.69 0.83 -13.48
N GLY A 170 1.37 -0.29 -13.15
CA GLY A 170 2.38 -0.95 -14.02
C GLY A 170 3.73 -0.22 -14.08
N LYS A 171 3.92 0.83 -13.30
CA LYS A 171 5.15 1.63 -13.21
C LYS A 171 6.06 1.13 -12.10
N GLU A 172 7.34 1.47 -12.14
CA GLU A 172 8.24 1.24 -11.03
C GLU A 172 7.86 2.12 -9.84
N HIS A 173 7.94 1.55 -8.64
CA HIS A 173 7.73 2.31 -7.41
C HIS A 173 8.88 3.32 -7.23
N PRO A 174 8.60 4.63 -7.09
CA PRO A 174 9.64 5.63 -6.90
C PRO A 174 10.27 5.50 -5.52
N ILE A 175 11.60 5.53 -5.45
CA ILE A 175 12.37 5.59 -4.21
C ILE A 175 13.51 6.56 -4.44
N ASP A 176 13.37 7.80 -3.94
CA ASP A 176 14.37 8.83 -4.11
C ASP A 176 15.40 8.85 -2.97
N LYS A 177 14.98 8.46 -1.79
CA LYS A 177 15.86 8.34 -0.63
C LYS A 177 15.54 7.07 0.16
N ILE A 178 16.58 6.33 0.50
CA ILE A 178 16.51 5.20 1.43
C ILE A 178 16.82 5.74 2.83
N LEU A 179 16.00 5.37 3.80
CA LEU A 179 16.12 5.74 5.21
C LEU A 179 16.51 4.53 6.05
N HIS A 180 17.15 4.81 7.16
CA HIS A 180 17.50 3.82 8.19
C HIS A 180 16.89 4.22 9.53
N ASP A 181 16.86 3.27 10.47
CA ASP A 181 16.35 3.51 11.82
C ASP A 181 17.03 4.71 12.49
N GLY A 182 16.24 5.58 13.10
CA GLY A 182 16.69 6.82 13.72
C GLY A 182 16.95 7.99 12.77
N GLU A 183 16.87 7.79 11.44
CA GLU A 183 17.10 8.90 10.51
C GLU A 183 16.00 9.96 10.62
N GLN A 184 16.40 11.20 10.38
CA GLN A 184 15.54 12.36 10.45
C GLN A 184 15.21 12.91 9.06
N VAL A 185 13.94 13.27 8.89
CA VAL A 185 13.43 13.98 7.71
C VAL A 185 12.94 15.35 8.16
N THR A 186 13.55 16.39 7.62
CA THR A 186 13.24 17.78 8.01
C THR A 186 12.75 18.59 6.82
N LEU A 187 11.66 19.34 7.02
CA LEU A 187 11.13 20.30 6.06
C LEU A 187 10.48 21.47 6.82
N GLY A 188 10.87 22.71 6.50
CA GLY A 188 10.23 23.92 6.99
C GLY A 188 10.11 24.03 8.51
N GLY A 189 11.11 23.54 9.25
CA GLY A 189 11.14 23.56 10.70
C GLY A 189 10.45 22.40 11.40
N VAL A 190 9.85 21.47 10.63
CA VAL A 190 9.32 20.21 11.15
C VAL A 190 10.34 19.09 10.92
N THR A 191 10.60 18.29 11.94
CA THR A 191 11.45 17.11 11.87
C THR A 191 10.65 15.88 12.26
N LEU A 192 10.64 14.86 11.39
CA LEU A 192 10.14 13.52 11.69
C LEU A 192 11.34 12.59 11.89
N VAL A 193 11.23 11.70 12.87
CA VAL A 193 12.21 10.62 13.09
C VAL A 193 11.59 9.32 12.62
N ALA A 194 12.32 8.59 11.79
CA ALA A 194 11.95 7.26 11.33
C ALA A 194 12.37 6.21 12.36
N HIS A 195 11.43 5.45 12.89
CA HIS A 195 11.71 4.33 13.78
C HIS A 195 11.36 3.03 13.08
N LEU A 196 12.34 2.15 12.94
CA LEU A 196 12.11 0.80 12.42
C LEU A 196 11.35 -0.03 13.47
N THR A 197 10.08 -0.25 13.23
CA THR A 197 9.18 -1.06 14.07
C THR A 197 8.73 -2.30 13.29
N ALA A 198 9.73 -3.10 12.88
CA ALA A 198 9.54 -4.29 12.04
C ALA A 198 8.58 -5.31 12.64
N GLY A 199 7.96 -6.12 11.78
CA GLY A 199 7.06 -7.20 12.17
C GLY A 199 5.86 -7.34 11.24
N HIS A 200 5.11 -6.26 10.98
CA HIS A 200 4.04 -6.25 9.99
C HIS A 200 4.60 -6.35 8.57
N THR A 201 5.60 -5.52 8.27
CA THR A 201 6.57 -5.70 7.20
C THR A 201 7.97 -5.59 7.80
N ARG A 202 8.99 -5.90 7.03
CA ARG A 202 10.38 -5.79 7.49
C ARG A 202 10.82 -4.35 7.73
N GLY A 203 10.28 -3.41 6.94
CA GLY A 203 10.56 -1.99 7.00
C GLY A 203 9.41 -1.16 7.61
N CYS A 204 8.50 -1.80 8.37
CA CYS A 204 7.43 -1.10 9.08
C CYS A 204 8.00 0.07 9.88
N THR A 205 7.59 1.29 9.52
CA THR A 205 8.17 2.53 10.03
C THR A 205 7.15 3.31 10.84
N THR A 206 7.46 3.54 12.11
CA THR A 206 6.73 4.48 12.96
C THR A 206 7.41 5.83 12.90
N TRP A 207 6.65 6.88 12.63
CA TRP A 207 7.14 8.25 12.56
C TRP A 207 6.84 8.99 13.84
N THR A 208 7.81 9.70 14.40
CA THR A 208 7.58 10.59 15.55
C THR A 208 7.96 12.02 15.21
N THR A 209 7.23 12.98 15.78
CA THR A 209 7.49 14.41 15.66
C THR A 209 6.89 15.15 16.86
N THR A 210 6.97 16.48 16.85
CA THR A 210 6.26 17.33 17.81
C THR A 210 5.31 18.28 17.08
N ALA A 211 4.19 18.62 17.73
CA ALA A 211 3.26 19.64 17.27
C ALA A 211 3.03 20.68 18.35
N GLN A 212 2.79 21.92 17.93
CA GLN A 212 2.49 23.05 18.83
C GLN A 212 1.02 23.42 18.70
N GLU A 213 0.31 23.49 19.82
CA GLU A 213 -1.06 23.99 19.85
C GLU A 213 -1.39 24.61 21.21
N GLY A 214 -2.04 25.80 21.21
CA GLY A 214 -2.42 26.48 22.44
C GLY A 214 -1.27 26.79 23.39
N GLY A 215 -0.06 27.05 22.86
CA GLY A 215 1.15 27.31 23.66
C GLY A 215 1.78 26.04 24.28
N ARG A 216 1.31 24.86 23.94
CA ARG A 216 1.83 23.57 24.41
C ARG A 216 2.48 22.78 23.30
N THR A 217 3.51 22.02 23.66
CA THR A 217 4.15 21.04 22.78
C THR A 217 3.57 19.65 23.06
N TYR A 218 3.22 18.94 21.99
CA TYR A 218 2.74 17.58 22.02
C TYR A 218 3.68 16.66 21.26
N ASN A 219 3.98 15.50 21.82
CA ASN A 219 4.63 14.44 21.10
C ASN A 219 3.60 13.73 20.23
N VAL A 220 3.88 13.57 18.96
CA VAL A 220 3.00 12.94 17.97
C VAL A 220 3.68 11.71 17.40
N MET A 221 2.92 10.64 17.27
CA MET A 221 3.36 9.40 16.69
C MET A 221 2.38 8.97 15.57
N PHE A 222 2.91 8.68 14.40
CA PHE A 222 2.21 7.97 13.33
C PHE A 222 2.69 6.52 13.38
N GLY A 223 1.96 5.68 14.10
CA GLY A 223 2.34 4.29 14.34
C GLY A 223 2.19 3.44 13.10
N CYS A 224 3.17 2.60 12.83
CA CYS A 224 3.00 1.52 11.87
C CYS A 224 2.07 0.44 12.44
N SER A 225 1.75 -0.57 11.63
CA SER A 225 0.79 -1.61 11.99
C SER A 225 1.35 -2.55 13.07
N LEU A 226 0.57 -2.77 14.13
CA LEU A 226 0.81 -3.82 15.12
C LEU A 226 0.16 -5.17 14.71
N ARG A 227 -0.44 -5.24 13.52
CA ARG A 227 -1.06 -6.47 13.02
C ARG A 227 0.00 -7.42 12.51
N PRO A 228 0.13 -8.62 13.09
CA PRO A 228 1.06 -9.62 12.56
C PRO A 228 0.60 -10.11 11.18
N PRO A 229 1.53 -10.54 10.31
CA PRO A 229 1.17 -11.19 9.05
C PRO A 229 0.44 -12.52 9.31
N ALA A 230 -0.21 -13.05 8.27
CA ALA A 230 -1.01 -14.27 8.39
C ALA A 230 -0.19 -15.51 8.82
N VAL A 231 1.10 -15.52 8.48
CA VAL A 231 2.04 -16.59 8.86
C VAL A 231 3.08 -16.00 9.80
N LEU A 232 3.10 -16.48 11.03
CA LEU A 232 4.12 -16.12 12.02
C LEU A 232 5.29 -17.09 11.93
N THR A 233 6.47 -16.55 11.69
CA THR A 233 7.75 -17.24 11.80
C THR A 233 8.48 -16.80 13.06
N PRO A 234 9.45 -17.58 13.58
CA PRO A 234 10.27 -17.12 14.71
C PRO A 234 10.92 -15.75 14.46
N ALA A 235 11.39 -15.49 13.24
CA ALA A 235 11.99 -14.20 12.87
C ALA A 235 11.00 -13.04 12.98
N ILE A 236 9.75 -13.24 12.54
CA ILE A 236 8.69 -12.22 12.64
C ILE A 236 8.33 -11.96 14.11
N ILE A 237 8.27 -13.01 14.92
CA ILE A 237 8.01 -12.88 16.37
C ILE A 237 9.13 -12.07 17.02
N ASP A 238 10.38 -12.35 16.67
CA ASP A 238 11.54 -11.60 17.18
C ASP A 238 11.51 -10.13 16.72
N GLU A 239 11.13 -9.86 15.48
CA GLU A 239 10.96 -8.49 14.96
C GLU A 239 9.91 -7.72 15.77
N PHE A 240 8.71 -8.28 15.95
CA PHE A 240 7.68 -7.66 16.79
C PHE A 240 8.14 -7.44 18.23
N THR A 241 8.82 -8.42 18.83
CA THR A 241 9.29 -8.32 20.22
C THR A 241 10.30 -7.19 20.40
N ARG A 242 11.14 -6.94 19.39
CA ARG A 242 12.09 -5.80 19.43
C ARG A 242 11.44 -4.44 19.19
N SER A 243 10.27 -4.43 18.53
CA SER A 243 9.55 -3.21 18.17
C SER A 243 8.57 -2.72 19.24
N LEU A 244 8.29 -3.54 20.25
CA LEU A 244 7.43 -3.23 21.40
C LEU A 244 8.23 -2.76 22.60
#